data_bc0e9eaae8009e91f8d1d21efa2c015d
#
_entry.id   bc0e9eaae8009e91f8d1d21efa2c015d
#
_cell.length_a   1.000
_cell.length_b   1.000
_cell.length_c   1.000
_cell.angle_alpha   90.00
_cell.angle_beta   90.00
_cell.angle_gamma   90.00
#
_symmetry.space_group_name_H-M   'P 1'
#
loop_
_entity.id
_entity.type
_entity.pdbx_description
1 polymer ?
#
loop_
_entity_poly.entity_id
_entity_poly.type
_entity_poly.pdbx_seq_one_letter_code
_entity_poly.pdbx_strand_id
1 'polypeptide(L)'
;AGSQPLILVDGVERSFFQMDPNEIESVSVLKDASATAVFGVRGANGVVLVTTKRGAEGKAKISLSSSFGLTQPTRLLEMADSYTYALCHNEMKAHDGKSPSFDDYVLERFRLNDEPIMYPNVNWRNYLLNKTSIQTQHNLNISGGTERVRYFISLGFLYQNGLFRQFEELDYKNNYTYNRYNYLANLDLDLTKSTVLKLGLGGIVGMTHEPKGA
;
A
#
# COMPACT_ATOMS: atom_id res chain seq x y z
N ALA A 1 10.32 -9.71 -22.45
CA ALA A 1 8.99 -10.18 -22.05
C ALA A 1 9.05 -10.53 -20.57
N GLY A 2 8.24 -9.87 -19.75
CA GLY A 2 8.25 -10.05 -18.29
C GLY A 2 7.77 -11.44 -17.91
N SER A 3 8.47 -12.10 -17.00
CA SER A 3 8.18 -13.43 -16.47
C SER A 3 7.11 -13.39 -15.37
N GLN A 4 6.01 -12.66 -15.58
CA GLN A 4 4.94 -12.62 -14.59
C GLN A 4 4.02 -13.84 -14.75
N PRO A 5 3.55 -14.46 -13.65
CA PRO A 5 2.58 -15.54 -13.70
C PRO A 5 1.21 -15.02 -14.16
N LEU A 6 0.41 -15.88 -14.76
CA LEU A 6 -1.00 -15.60 -15.05
C LEU A 6 -1.80 -15.62 -13.75
N ILE A 7 -2.50 -14.54 -13.44
CA ILE A 7 -3.33 -14.43 -12.25
C ILE A 7 -4.79 -14.47 -12.65
N LEU A 8 -5.54 -15.44 -12.11
CA LEU A 8 -6.97 -15.61 -12.35
C LEU A 8 -7.73 -15.51 -11.03
N VAL A 9 -8.66 -14.58 -10.96
CA VAL A 9 -9.59 -14.45 -9.84
C VAL A 9 -10.96 -14.90 -10.31
N ASP A 10 -11.46 -16.00 -9.75
CA ASP A 10 -12.69 -16.69 -10.18
C ASP A 10 -12.72 -16.98 -11.69
N GLY A 11 -11.56 -17.31 -12.27
CA GLY A 11 -11.40 -17.61 -13.69
C GLY A 11 -11.20 -16.40 -14.60
N VAL A 12 -11.25 -15.18 -14.08
CA VAL A 12 -11.03 -13.93 -14.82
C VAL A 12 -9.64 -13.39 -14.54
N GLU A 13 -8.89 -13.02 -15.59
CA GLU A 13 -7.58 -12.43 -15.46
C GLU A 13 -7.67 -11.02 -14.87
N ARG A 14 -7.19 -10.88 -13.65
CA ARG A 14 -7.06 -9.60 -12.95
C ARG A 14 -6.08 -9.72 -11.77
N SER A 15 -5.54 -8.59 -11.33
CA SER A 15 -4.70 -8.52 -10.13
C SER A 15 -5.53 -8.80 -8.86
N PHE A 16 -4.94 -9.49 -7.88
CA PHE A 16 -5.54 -9.71 -6.56
C PHE A 16 -4.82 -8.94 -5.43
N PHE A 17 -3.71 -8.24 -5.74
CA PHE A 17 -2.88 -7.57 -4.72
C PHE A 17 -3.59 -6.48 -3.92
N GLN A 18 -4.67 -5.92 -4.47
CA GLN A 18 -5.47 -4.90 -3.79
C GLN A 18 -6.80 -5.44 -3.26
N MET A 19 -7.05 -6.74 -3.37
CA MET A 19 -8.23 -7.37 -2.79
C MET A 19 -8.12 -7.41 -1.27
N ASP A 20 -9.26 -7.37 -0.58
CA ASP A 20 -9.28 -7.59 0.85
C ASP A 20 -9.06 -9.09 1.14
N PRO A 21 -8.12 -9.49 2.03
CA PRO A 21 -7.93 -10.88 2.39
C PRO A 21 -9.21 -11.57 2.88
N ASN A 22 -10.15 -10.81 3.47
CA ASN A 22 -11.43 -11.34 3.90
C ASN A 22 -12.37 -11.76 2.76
N GLU A 23 -12.10 -11.34 1.52
CA GLU A 23 -12.84 -11.74 0.32
C GLU A 23 -12.32 -13.06 -0.27
N ILE A 24 -11.10 -13.48 0.09
CA ILE A 24 -10.42 -14.62 -0.50
C ILE A 24 -10.76 -15.88 0.28
N GLU A 25 -11.18 -16.93 -0.44
CA GLU A 25 -11.38 -18.29 0.09
C GLU A 25 -10.08 -19.09 0.02
N SER A 26 -9.44 -19.09 -1.15
CA SER A 26 -8.20 -19.85 -1.37
C SER A 26 -7.33 -19.22 -2.46
N VAL A 27 -6.02 -19.49 -2.36
CA VAL A 27 -5.05 -19.17 -3.40
C VAL A 27 -4.28 -20.44 -3.73
N SER A 28 -4.31 -20.85 -5.01
CA SER A 28 -3.59 -22.00 -5.52
C SER A 28 -2.55 -21.57 -6.54
N VAL A 29 -1.32 -22.07 -6.42
CA VAL A 29 -0.24 -21.75 -7.34
C VAL A 29 0.11 -23.00 -8.14
N LEU A 30 -0.12 -22.94 -9.45
CA LEU A 30 0.20 -24.02 -10.40
C LEU A 30 1.56 -23.71 -11.02
N LYS A 31 2.54 -24.59 -10.78
CA LYS A 31 3.90 -24.46 -11.31
C LYS A 31 4.26 -25.57 -12.30
N ASP A 32 3.49 -26.66 -12.30
CA ASP A 32 3.77 -27.83 -13.11
C ASP A 32 3.29 -27.64 -14.54
N ALA A 33 4.07 -28.12 -15.50
CA ALA A 33 3.76 -28.01 -16.94
C ALA A 33 2.40 -28.64 -17.29
N SER A 34 2.03 -29.76 -16.65
CA SER A 34 0.74 -30.43 -16.86
C SER A 34 -0.44 -29.60 -16.36
N ALA A 35 -0.28 -28.93 -15.19
CA ALA A 35 -1.31 -28.07 -14.62
C ALA A 35 -1.46 -26.75 -15.40
N THR A 36 -0.36 -26.22 -15.94
CA THR A 36 -0.37 -24.98 -16.72
C THR A 36 -0.78 -25.17 -18.17
N ALA A 37 -0.72 -26.41 -18.71
CA ALA A 37 -1.09 -26.72 -20.11
C ALA A 37 -2.52 -26.29 -20.46
N VAL A 38 -3.45 -26.31 -19.49
CA VAL A 38 -4.85 -25.88 -19.69
C VAL A 38 -4.93 -24.38 -20.04
N PHE A 39 -3.93 -23.59 -19.64
CA PHE A 39 -3.89 -22.14 -19.84
C PHE A 39 -3.02 -21.72 -21.04
N GLY A 40 -2.48 -22.70 -21.76
CA GLY A 40 -1.66 -22.49 -22.95
C GLY A 40 -0.39 -21.69 -22.69
N VAL A 41 0.07 -20.94 -23.69
CA VAL A 41 1.30 -20.12 -23.60
C VAL A 41 1.27 -19.10 -22.45
N ARG A 42 0.09 -18.61 -22.07
CA ARG A 42 -0.05 -17.66 -20.97
C ARG A 42 0.25 -18.26 -19.59
N GLY A 43 0.10 -19.56 -19.45
CA GLY A 43 0.43 -20.31 -18.23
C GLY A 43 1.90 -20.71 -18.11
N ALA A 44 2.75 -20.45 -19.11
CA ALA A 44 4.14 -20.92 -19.15
C ALA A 44 5.00 -20.46 -17.95
N ASN A 45 4.68 -19.30 -17.36
CA ASN A 45 5.36 -18.78 -16.17
C ASN A 45 4.68 -19.16 -14.85
N GLY A 46 3.76 -20.11 -14.87
CA GLY A 46 2.91 -20.49 -13.76
C GLY A 46 1.58 -19.75 -13.75
N VAL A 47 0.63 -20.29 -12.99
CA VAL A 47 -0.72 -19.73 -12.85
C VAL A 47 -1.06 -19.60 -11.37
N VAL A 48 -1.57 -18.46 -10.98
CA VAL A 48 -2.10 -18.20 -9.63
C VAL A 48 -3.63 -18.15 -9.75
N LEU A 49 -4.28 -19.12 -9.12
CA LEU A 49 -5.74 -19.19 -9.05
C LEU A 49 -6.20 -18.64 -7.71
N VAL A 50 -6.97 -17.58 -7.73
CA VAL A 50 -7.59 -16.98 -6.54
C VAL A 50 -9.08 -17.26 -6.61
N THR A 51 -9.60 -17.92 -5.58
CA THR A 51 -11.04 -18.17 -5.43
C THR A 51 -11.59 -17.24 -4.37
N THR A 52 -12.66 -16.50 -4.69
CA THR A 52 -13.33 -15.65 -3.75
C THR A 52 -14.38 -16.40 -2.94
N LYS A 53 -14.68 -15.90 -1.73
CA LYS A 53 -15.70 -16.49 -0.85
C LYS A 53 -17.08 -16.43 -1.50
N ARG A 54 -17.85 -17.51 -1.30
CA ARG A 54 -19.23 -17.64 -1.73
C ARG A 54 -20.15 -17.88 -0.56
N GLY A 55 -21.44 -17.66 -0.77
CA GLY A 55 -22.44 -17.96 0.23
C GLY A 55 -22.62 -19.47 0.45
N ALA A 56 -23.02 -19.81 1.65
CA ALA A 56 -23.46 -21.17 2.00
C ALA A 56 -24.90 -21.14 2.48
N GLU A 57 -25.57 -22.31 2.39
CA GLU A 57 -26.89 -22.47 2.95
C GLU A 57 -26.87 -22.20 4.46
N GLY A 58 -27.88 -21.50 4.94
CA GLY A 58 -28.04 -21.16 6.36
C GLY A 58 -28.53 -19.75 6.59
N LYS A 59 -28.70 -19.43 7.89
CA LYS A 59 -29.09 -18.08 8.32
C LYS A 59 -28.03 -17.05 7.91
N ALA A 60 -28.47 -15.83 7.62
CA ALA A 60 -27.59 -14.72 7.35
C ALA A 60 -26.56 -14.52 8.48
N LYS A 61 -25.28 -14.49 8.12
CA LYS A 61 -24.16 -14.19 9.02
C LYS A 61 -23.59 -12.84 8.62
N ILE A 62 -23.48 -11.94 9.60
CA ILE A 62 -22.86 -10.63 9.42
C ILE A 62 -21.56 -10.64 10.21
N SER A 63 -20.46 -10.29 9.59
CA SER A 63 -19.14 -10.20 10.21
C SER A 63 -18.55 -8.84 9.92
N LEU A 64 -18.19 -8.10 10.96
CA LEU A 64 -17.47 -6.84 10.87
C LEU A 64 -16.05 -7.05 11.43
N SER A 65 -15.06 -6.75 10.62
CA SER A 65 -13.65 -6.72 11.01
C SER A 65 -13.15 -5.28 10.94
N SER A 66 -12.48 -4.83 11.99
CA SER A 66 -11.95 -3.48 12.08
C SER A 66 -10.56 -3.52 12.69
N SER A 67 -9.58 -2.92 12.01
CA SER A 67 -8.21 -2.83 12.49
C SER A 67 -7.70 -1.39 12.45
N PHE A 68 -6.92 -1.04 13.47
CA PHE A 68 -6.22 0.23 13.58
C PHE A 68 -4.73 -0.07 13.74
N GLY A 69 -3.91 0.56 12.92
CA GLY A 69 -2.47 0.39 12.94
C GLY A 69 -1.75 1.73 13.02
N LEU A 70 -0.60 1.71 13.70
CA LEU A 70 0.39 2.78 13.62
C LEU A 70 1.52 2.28 12.74
N THR A 71 1.84 3.05 11.71
CA THR A 71 2.94 2.77 10.79
C THR A 71 4.09 3.68 11.12
N GLN A 72 5.29 3.11 11.21
CA GLN A 72 6.53 3.88 11.41
C GLN A 72 7.63 3.31 10.52
N PRO A 73 8.58 4.13 10.06
CA PRO A 73 9.74 3.64 9.35
C PRO A 73 10.57 2.71 10.25
N THR A 74 10.97 1.57 9.75
CA THR A 74 11.86 0.65 10.48
C THR A 74 13.27 1.21 10.63
N ARG A 75 13.70 2.01 9.65
CA ARG A 75 15.00 2.69 9.66
C ARG A 75 14.92 3.95 8.81
N LEU A 76 15.44 5.03 9.32
CA LEU A 76 15.69 6.26 8.58
C LEU A 76 17.21 6.53 8.62
N LEU A 77 17.76 7.00 7.50
CA LEU A 77 19.14 7.43 7.45
C LEU A 77 19.34 8.63 8.36
N GLU A 78 20.37 8.61 9.19
CA GLU A 78 20.80 9.78 9.92
C GLU A 78 21.57 10.69 8.97
N MET A 79 21.18 11.95 8.94
CA MET A 79 21.84 12.98 8.12
C MET A 79 22.87 13.69 8.99
N ALA A 80 23.99 14.04 8.39
CA ALA A 80 24.97 14.91 9.04
C ALA A 80 24.36 16.27 9.38
N ASP A 81 24.73 16.85 10.49
CA ASP A 81 24.45 18.25 10.80
C ASP A 81 25.29 19.19 9.93
N SER A 82 24.97 20.47 9.94
CA SER A 82 25.63 21.47 9.10
C SER A 82 27.14 21.58 9.37
N TYR A 83 27.54 21.43 10.64
CA TYR A 83 28.95 21.45 11.02
C TYR A 83 29.71 20.24 10.46
N THR A 84 29.21 19.05 10.70
CA THR A 84 29.82 17.80 10.18
C THR A 84 29.86 17.82 8.66
N TYR A 85 28.78 18.24 8.00
CA TYR A 85 28.74 18.38 6.53
C TYR A 85 29.83 19.33 6.04
N ALA A 86 29.95 20.53 6.63
CA ALA A 86 30.91 21.55 6.23
C ALA A 86 32.36 21.08 6.41
N LEU A 87 32.66 20.38 7.53
CA LEU A 87 33.98 19.75 7.75
C LEU A 87 34.30 18.72 6.69
N CYS A 88 33.45 17.75 6.48
CA CYS A 88 33.68 16.70 5.46
C CYS A 88 33.81 17.29 4.05
N HIS A 89 33.02 18.31 3.74
CA HIS A 89 33.11 19.00 2.46
C HIS A 89 34.45 19.71 2.27
N ASN A 90 34.96 20.42 3.29
CA ASN A 90 36.27 21.06 3.25
C ASN A 90 37.40 20.03 3.13
N GLU A 91 37.31 18.90 3.84
CA GLU A 91 38.27 17.80 3.76
C GLU A 91 38.30 17.21 2.33
N MET A 92 37.13 16.95 1.75
CA MET A 92 37.03 16.52 0.35
C MET A 92 37.68 17.51 -0.62
N LYS A 93 37.46 18.83 -0.42
CA LYS A 93 38.12 19.88 -1.24
C LYS A 93 39.64 19.89 -1.09
N ALA A 94 40.13 19.70 0.13
CA ALA A 94 41.56 19.62 0.41
C ALA A 94 42.22 18.42 -0.30
N HIS A 95 41.56 17.26 -0.32
CA HIS A 95 42.02 16.09 -1.08
C HIS A 95 42.06 16.32 -2.59
N ASP A 96 41.16 17.17 -3.11
CA ASP A 96 41.16 17.62 -4.53
C ASP A 96 42.17 18.73 -4.81
N GLY A 97 42.96 19.18 -3.83
CA GLY A 97 43.87 20.32 -3.95
C GLY A 97 43.17 21.68 -4.13
N LYS A 98 41.93 21.79 -3.69
CA LYS A 98 41.10 23.01 -3.77
C LYS A 98 41.01 23.73 -2.42
N SER A 99 40.73 25.02 -2.44
CA SER A 99 40.50 25.79 -1.23
C SER A 99 39.21 25.36 -0.51
N PRO A 100 39.17 25.47 0.83
CA PRO A 100 37.95 25.22 1.59
C PRO A 100 36.78 26.08 1.09
N SER A 101 35.58 25.52 1.13
CA SER A 101 34.34 26.22 0.79
C SER A 101 33.74 26.96 2.00
N PHE A 102 34.01 26.47 3.19
CA PHE A 102 33.58 27.04 4.47
C PHE A 102 34.79 27.48 5.26
N ASP A 103 34.87 28.75 5.62
CA ASP A 103 35.94 29.28 6.46
C ASP A 103 35.74 28.93 7.95
N ASP A 104 36.75 29.21 8.77
CA ASP A 104 36.72 28.88 10.20
C ASP A 104 35.61 29.60 10.94
N TYR A 105 35.25 30.82 10.50
CA TYR A 105 34.16 31.60 11.10
C TYR A 105 32.81 30.89 10.85
N VAL A 106 32.55 30.46 9.63
CA VAL A 106 31.32 29.74 9.26
C VAL A 106 31.24 28.39 9.99
N LEU A 107 32.36 27.65 10.06
CA LEU A 107 32.43 26.40 10.82
C LEU A 107 32.08 26.61 12.29
N GLU A 108 32.61 27.69 12.91
CA GLU A 108 32.33 28.00 14.31
C GLU A 108 30.86 28.40 14.53
N ARG A 109 30.23 29.14 13.59
CA ARG A 109 28.78 29.42 13.64
C ARG A 109 27.91 28.17 13.57
N PHE A 110 28.23 27.25 12.69
CA PHE A 110 27.53 25.94 12.61
C PHE A 110 27.71 25.14 13.90
N ARG A 111 28.93 25.16 14.50
CA ARG A 111 29.22 24.44 15.75
C ARG A 111 28.45 25.00 16.91
N LEU A 112 28.41 26.33 17.06
CA LEU A 112 27.74 27.05 18.17
C LEU A 112 26.22 27.06 17.97
N ASN A 113 25.73 27.00 16.74
CA ASN A 113 24.31 27.10 16.37
C ASN A 113 23.61 28.33 17.02
N ASP A 114 24.31 29.44 17.11
CA ASP A 114 23.87 30.67 17.76
C ASP A 114 23.22 31.68 16.81
N GLU A 115 23.41 31.52 15.51
CA GLU A 115 22.80 32.33 14.44
C GLU A 115 21.99 31.46 13.45
N PRO A 116 20.87 30.86 13.88
CA PRO A 116 20.19 29.83 13.08
C PRO A 116 19.52 30.33 11.80
N ILE A 117 19.37 31.64 11.62
CA ILE A 117 18.82 32.24 10.39
C ILE A 117 19.92 32.35 9.32
N MET A 118 21.12 32.81 9.71
CA MET A 118 22.24 32.98 8.77
C MET A 118 23.01 31.70 8.55
N TYR A 119 23.16 30.89 9.60
CA TYR A 119 23.88 29.59 9.57
C TYR A 119 22.98 28.47 10.05
N PRO A 120 21.98 28.07 9.23
CA PRO A 120 20.96 27.11 9.66
C PRO A 120 21.52 25.71 9.86
N ASN A 121 21.10 25.08 10.95
CA ASN A 121 21.36 23.67 11.23
C ASN A 121 20.03 22.93 11.41
N VAL A 122 19.32 22.70 10.31
CA VAL A 122 17.96 22.14 10.31
C VAL A 122 18.01 20.66 9.99
N ASN A 123 17.48 19.83 10.87
CA ASN A 123 17.18 18.44 10.56
C ASN A 123 15.86 18.39 9.79
N TRP A 124 15.95 18.52 8.47
CA TRP A 124 14.79 18.54 7.56
C TRP A 124 13.90 17.31 7.69
N ARG A 125 14.49 16.15 7.95
CA ARG A 125 13.73 14.92 8.17
C ARG A 125 12.79 15.03 9.36
N ASN A 126 13.32 15.46 10.50
CA ASN A 126 12.52 15.63 11.71
C ASN A 126 11.52 16.80 11.61
N TYR A 127 11.84 17.77 10.77
CA TYR A 127 10.96 18.90 10.50
C TYR A 127 9.79 18.50 9.59
N LEU A 128 10.05 17.75 8.52
CA LEU A 128 9.07 17.43 7.49
C LEU A 128 8.27 16.16 7.78
N LEU A 129 8.80 15.23 8.58
CA LEU A 129 8.18 13.93 8.81
C LEU A 129 7.66 13.77 10.24
N ASN A 130 6.50 13.17 10.35
CA ASN A 130 6.00 12.61 11.59
C ASN A 130 6.71 11.28 11.89
N LYS A 131 6.85 10.93 13.15
CA LYS A 131 7.46 9.64 13.55
C LYS A 131 6.56 8.46 13.23
N THR A 132 5.25 8.68 13.23
CA THR A 132 4.23 7.65 13.00
C THR A 132 3.13 8.19 12.11
N SER A 133 2.46 7.30 11.41
CA SER A 133 1.22 7.58 10.69
C SER A 133 0.14 6.56 11.05
N ILE A 134 -1.10 6.84 10.67
CA ILE A 134 -2.27 6.03 10.99
C ILE A 134 -2.70 5.25 9.76
N GLN A 135 -3.04 3.97 9.98
CA GLN A 135 -3.72 3.13 9.00
C GLN A 135 -4.96 2.52 9.67
N THR A 136 -6.09 2.58 8.99
CA THR A 136 -7.31 1.89 9.43
C THR A 136 -7.87 1.04 8.32
N GLN A 137 -8.37 -0.14 8.67
CA GLN A 137 -9.01 -1.05 7.73
C GLN A 137 -10.29 -1.59 8.35
N HIS A 138 -11.37 -1.53 7.59
CA HIS A 138 -12.69 -2.01 7.99
C HIS A 138 -13.23 -2.90 6.88
N ASN A 139 -13.81 -4.03 7.28
CA ASN A 139 -14.42 -4.96 6.33
C ASN A 139 -15.74 -5.48 6.91
N LEU A 140 -16.81 -5.38 6.14
CA LEU A 140 -18.15 -5.90 6.45
C LEU A 140 -18.46 -7.03 5.47
N ASN A 141 -18.70 -8.23 6.01
CA ASN A 141 -19.12 -9.38 5.24
C ASN A 141 -20.52 -9.80 5.62
N ILE A 142 -21.34 -10.10 4.65
CA ILE A 142 -22.68 -10.64 4.80
C ILE A 142 -22.77 -11.91 3.95
N SER A 143 -23.06 -13.04 4.54
CA SER A 143 -23.21 -14.29 3.82
C SER A 143 -24.42 -15.08 4.35
N GLY A 144 -25.01 -15.87 3.46
CA GLY A 144 -26.14 -16.71 3.83
C GLY A 144 -26.78 -17.33 2.59
N GLY A 145 -27.88 -18.01 2.79
CA GLY A 145 -28.62 -18.58 1.68
C GLY A 145 -29.64 -19.62 2.08
N THR A 146 -30.38 -20.03 1.09
CA THR A 146 -31.31 -21.16 1.09
C THR A 146 -30.76 -22.27 0.19
N GLU A 147 -31.44 -23.40 0.08
CA GLU A 147 -31.09 -24.45 -0.90
C GLU A 147 -30.95 -23.92 -2.34
N ARG A 148 -31.71 -22.87 -2.70
CA ARG A 148 -31.76 -22.34 -4.07
C ARG A 148 -30.96 -21.07 -4.29
N VAL A 149 -30.68 -20.30 -3.24
CA VAL A 149 -30.04 -18.99 -3.35
C VAL A 149 -28.97 -18.88 -2.30
N ARG A 150 -27.73 -18.70 -2.69
CA ARG A 150 -26.60 -18.48 -1.78
C ARG A 150 -25.90 -17.16 -2.17
N TYR A 151 -25.57 -16.37 -1.19
CA TYR A 151 -24.96 -15.07 -1.41
C TYR A 151 -23.82 -14.78 -0.44
N PHE A 152 -22.82 -14.08 -0.94
CA PHE A 152 -21.73 -13.48 -0.19
C PHE A 152 -21.52 -12.04 -0.65
N ILE A 153 -21.56 -11.10 0.28
CA ILE A 153 -21.34 -9.68 0.02
C ILE A 153 -20.22 -9.20 0.94
N SER A 154 -19.22 -8.52 0.39
CA SER A 154 -18.12 -7.91 1.14
C SER A 154 -17.98 -6.44 0.75
N LEU A 155 -17.82 -5.59 1.76
CA LEU A 155 -17.51 -4.18 1.63
C LEU A 155 -16.27 -3.88 2.47
N GLY A 156 -15.20 -3.42 1.83
CA GLY A 156 -13.93 -3.10 2.48
C GLY A 156 -13.59 -1.63 2.34
N PHE A 157 -13.02 -1.06 3.38
CA PHE A 157 -12.47 0.29 3.40
C PHE A 157 -11.09 0.28 4.06
N LEU A 158 -10.09 0.85 3.37
CA LEU A 158 -8.76 1.09 3.89
C LEU A 158 -8.46 2.58 3.80
N TYR A 159 -8.03 3.16 4.90
CA TYR A 159 -7.43 4.48 4.96
C TYR A 159 -5.98 4.36 5.44
N GLN A 160 -5.07 4.98 4.71
CA GLN A 160 -3.65 5.04 5.07
C GLN A 160 -3.15 6.47 4.90
N ASN A 161 -2.54 7.00 5.96
CA ASN A 161 -1.88 8.28 5.94
C ASN A 161 -0.37 8.10 5.70
N GLY A 162 0.27 9.09 5.07
CA GLY A 162 1.72 9.17 4.93
C GLY A 162 2.39 9.75 6.17
N LEU A 163 3.70 9.88 6.09
CA LEU A 163 4.51 10.42 7.19
C LEU A 163 4.76 11.93 7.07
N PHE A 164 4.45 12.55 5.93
CA PHE A 164 4.64 14.00 5.78
C PHE A 164 3.77 14.77 6.74
N ARG A 165 4.39 15.74 7.43
CA ARG A 165 3.69 16.65 8.32
C ARG A 165 2.88 17.64 7.50
N GLN A 166 1.62 17.84 7.87
CA GLN A 166 0.80 18.92 7.31
C GLN A 166 1.23 20.24 7.93
N PHE A 167 1.50 21.23 7.10
CA PHE A 167 1.80 22.60 7.51
C PHE A 167 0.55 23.46 7.25
N GLU A 168 0.08 24.15 8.27
CA GLU A 168 -1.14 24.97 8.21
C GLU A 168 -0.96 26.23 7.35
N GLU A 169 0.29 26.67 7.19
CA GLU A 169 0.65 27.83 6.38
C GLU A 169 0.55 27.59 4.87
N LEU A 170 0.36 26.32 4.45
CA LEU A 170 0.23 25.97 3.05
C LEU A 170 -1.24 25.95 2.64
N ASP A 171 -1.59 26.62 1.53
CA ASP A 171 -2.93 26.63 0.95
C ASP A 171 -3.33 25.26 0.33
N TYR A 172 -2.51 24.25 0.46
CA TYR A 172 -2.73 22.93 -0.09
C TYR A 172 -2.31 21.83 0.91
N LYS A 173 -2.88 20.65 0.75
CA LYS A 173 -2.49 19.48 1.52
C LYS A 173 -1.16 18.94 0.99
N ASN A 174 -0.13 18.93 1.83
CA ASN A 174 1.21 18.43 1.52
C ASN A 174 1.48 17.03 2.08
N ASN A 175 0.48 16.36 2.64
CA ASN A 175 0.60 14.99 3.10
C ASN A 175 0.15 14.00 2.03
N TYR A 176 0.62 12.75 2.15
CA TYR A 176 0.17 11.63 1.35
C TYR A 176 -1.01 10.96 2.05
N THR A 177 -2.08 10.68 1.33
CA THR A 177 -3.19 9.84 1.83
C THR A 177 -3.64 8.86 0.77
N TYR A 178 -3.96 7.65 1.19
CA TYR A 178 -4.50 6.60 0.33
C TYR A 178 -5.80 6.06 0.93
N ASN A 179 -6.86 6.10 0.12
CA ASN A 179 -8.15 5.50 0.43
C ASN A 179 -8.44 4.40 -0.57
N ARG A 180 -8.85 3.23 -0.09
CA ARG A 180 -9.23 2.10 -0.93
C ARG A 180 -10.58 1.56 -0.50
N TYR A 181 -11.47 1.44 -1.46
CA TYR A 181 -12.79 0.84 -1.31
C TYR A 181 -12.82 -0.45 -2.12
N ASN A 182 -13.13 -1.54 -1.46
CA ASN A 182 -13.32 -2.85 -2.08
C ASN A 182 -14.80 -3.21 -2.00
N TYR A 183 -15.33 -3.83 -3.04
CA TYR A 183 -16.65 -4.45 -2.99
C TYR A 183 -16.63 -5.77 -3.76
N LEU A 184 -17.30 -6.76 -3.20
CA LEU A 184 -17.49 -8.07 -3.80
C LEU A 184 -18.92 -8.55 -3.48
N ALA A 185 -19.63 -9.02 -4.51
CA ALA A 185 -20.93 -9.66 -4.35
C ALA A 185 -20.97 -10.91 -5.21
N ASN A 186 -21.06 -12.06 -4.57
CA ASN A 186 -21.21 -13.36 -5.23
C ASN A 186 -22.61 -13.91 -4.94
N LEU A 187 -23.32 -14.32 -5.99
CA LEU A 187 -24.66 -14.86 -5.93
C LEU A 187 -24.72 -16.16 -6.73
N ASP A 188 -25.12 -17.23 -6.09
CA ASP A 188 -25.38 -18.53 -6.73
C ASP A 188 -26.88 -18.83 -6.66
N LEU A 189 -27.48 -19.06 -7.82
CA LEU A 189 -28.91 -19.33 -8.00
C LEU A 189 -29.11 -20.70 -8.63
N ASP A 190 -29.71 -21.63 -7.96
CA ASP A 190 -30.11 -22.94 -8.48
C ASP A 190 -31.46 -22.78 -9.20
N LEU A 191 -31.41 -22.51 -10.53
CA LEU A 191 -32.60 -22.28 -11.34
C LEU A 191 -33.42 -23.56 -11.54
N THR A 192 -32.71 -24.67 -11.74
CA THR A 192 -33.30 -26.02 -11.82
C THR A 192 -32.37 -26.98 -11.11
N LYS A 193 -32.75 -28.26 -11.01
CA LYS A 193 -31.90 -29.33 -10.44
C LYS A 193 -30.57 -29.51 -11.18
N SER A 194 -30.50 -29.08 -12.44
CA SER A 194 -29.33 -29.25 -13.31
C SER A 194 -28.69 -27.94 -13.77
N THR A 195 -29.29 -26.78 -13.41
CA THR A 195 -28.84 -25.49 -13.89
C THR A 195 -28.60 -24.54 -12.72
N VAL A 196 -27.34 -24.09 -12.60
CA VAL A 196 -26.91 -23.12 -11.59
C VAL A 196 -26.42 -21.85 -12.31
N LEU A 197 -26.98 -20.71 -11.95
CA LEU A 197 -26.50 -19.39 -12.38
C LEU A 197 -25.56 -18.83 -11.30
N LYS A 198 -24.32 -18.55 -11.66
CA LYS A 198 -23.33 -17.93 -10.79
C LYS A 198 -23.05 -16.51 -11.27
N LEU A 199 -23.34 -15.54 -10.44
CA LEU A 199 -23.05 -14.13 -10.67
C LEU A 199 -21.96 -13.67 -9.71
N GLY A 200 -20.98 -12.96 -10.24
CA GLY A 200 -19.92 -12.33 -9.46
C GLY A 200 -19.76 -10.86 -9.88
N LEU A 201 -19.86 -9.97 -8.94
CA LEU A 201 -19.59 -8.53 -9.11
C LEU A 201 -18.54 -8.14 -8.11
N GLY A 202 -17.42 -7.57 -8.58
CA GLY A 202 -16.37 -7.12 -7.68
C GLY A 202 -15.55 -6.01 -8.29
N GLY A 203 -15.07 -5.13 -7.44
CA GLY A 203 -14.23 -4.03 -7.86
C GLY A 203 -13.47 -3.37 -6.71
N ILE A 204 -12.52 -2.53 -7.10
CA ILE A 204 -11.63 -1.80 -6.22
C ILE A 204 -11.55 -0.36 -6.73
N VAL A 205 -11.74 0.59 -5.84
CA VAL A 205 -11.54 2.02 -6.11
C VAL A 205 -10.47 2.53 -5.16
N GLY A 206 -9.31 2.90 -5.72
CA GLY A 206 -8.21 3.53 -4.99
C GLY A 206 -8.15 5.02 -5.30
N MET A 207 -8.08 5.85 -4.25
CA MET A 207 -7.88 7.28 -4.36
C MET A 207 -6.61 7.66 -3.61
N THR A 208 -5.63 8.19 -4.33
CA THR A 208 -4.36 8.68 -3.78
C THR A 208 -4.36 10.20 -3.81
N HIS A 209 -4.00 10.80 -2.71
CA HIS A 209 -3.61 12.20 -2.65
C HIS A 209 -2.11 12.28 -2.42
N GLU A 210 -1.41 12.97 -3.31
CA GLU A 210 0.04 13.15 -3.27
C GLU A 210 0.38 14.63 -3.13
N PRO A 211 1.50 14.98 -2.45
CA PRO A 211 2.00 16.35 -2.45
C PRO A 211 2.23 16.82 -3.88
N LYS A 212 1.74 18.00 -4.25
CA LYS A 212 2.03 18.60 -5.55
C LYS A 212 3.45 19.16 -5.54
N GLY A 213 4.25 18.83 -6.55
CA GLY A 213 5.50 19.53 -6.82
C GLY A 213 6.77 18.75 -6.47
N ALA A 214 6.82 17.48 -6.84
CA ALA A 214 8.11 16.80 -7.04
C ALA A 214 8.42 16.74 -8.53
#